data_3fde3c82ccd6155c9a14007700eb4d17
#
_entry.id   3fde3c82ccd6155c9a14007700eb4d17
#
_cell.length_a   1.000
_cell.length_b   1.000
_cell.length_c   1.000
_cell.angle_alpha   90.00
_cell.angle_beta   90.00
_cell.angle_gamma   90.00
#
_symmetry.space_group_name_H-M   'P 1'
#
loop_
_entity.id
_entity.type
_entity.pdbx_description
1 polymer ?
#
loop_
_entity_poly.entity_id
_entity_poly.type
_entity_poly.pdbx_seq_one_letter_code
_entity_poly.pdbx_strand_id
1 'polypeptide(L)'
;ETIVEDIIETTEHGADGYTIITETTTTTTTTTVTTEDSGDILDGDNNFVSSTKEGDMDSDWGGQGPANMPSGGNCYALGTDKCAQITGSGNSTSSMGVSGMGTTFINTVDISSLDIENGGRTNYTIKVDKRDAQDRIYMHITGRDGKTNVFSGTDILSESGVASGFQEYAGGFDFSGTITTLIIEVGGRDINLAIGPLFDDISINVLYNVVETIVNQTITTVEMWVAMGGSTETEVIDIVENIFEHN
;
A
#
# COMPACT_ATOMS: atom_id res chain seq x y z
N GLU A 1 0.49 -21.93 10.96
CA GLU A 1 -0.20 -22.55 12.09
C GLU A 1 0.80 -22.94 13.15
N THR A 2 0.52 -22.60 14.41
CA THR A 2 1.33 -22.98 15.56
C THR A 2 0.41 -23.62 16.59
N ILE A 3 0.81 -24.79 17.12
CA ILE A 3 0.06 -25.50 18.17
C ILE A 3 0.93 -25.54 19.42
N VAL A 4 0.37 -25.11 20.53
CA VAL A 4 1.00 -25.17 21.86
C VAL A 4 0.09 -25.96 22.79
N GLU A 5 0.65 -26.95 23.48
CA GLU A 5 -0.04 -27.71 24.51
C GLU A 5 0.57 -27.41 25.88
N ASP A 6 -0.29 -27.16 26.86
CA ASP A 6 0.08 -27.05 28.27
C ASP A 6 -0.74 -28.08 29.04
N ILE A 7 -0.07 -28.85 29.91
CA ILE A 7 -0.68 -29.96 30.65
C ILE A 7 -0.44 -29.74 32.13
N ILE A 8 -1.51 -29.63 32.89
CA ILE A 8 -1.51 -29.54 34.36
C ILE A 8 -2.11 -30.81 34.93
N GLU A 9 -1.36 -31.49 35.79
CA GLU A 9 -1.82 -32.70 36.50
C GLU A 9 -1.91 -32.43 38.00
N THR A 10 -3.09 -32.73 38.58
CA THR A 10 -3.33 -32.57 40.01
C THR A 10 -3.78 -33.92 40.57
N THR A 11 -3.22 -34.32 41.69
CA THR A 11 -3.60 -35.57 42.35
C THR A 11 -4.33 -35.31 43.69
N GLU A 12 -5.52 -35.85 43.84
CA GLU A 12 -6.31 -35.78 45.09
C GLU A 12 -6.35 -37.17 45.74
N HIS A 13 -6.00 -37.25 47.05
CA HIS A 13 -5.99 -38.48 47.79
C HIS A 13 -7.27 -38.68 48.63
N GLY A 14 -7.94 -39.84 48.47
CA GLY A 14 -9.07 -40.29 49.28
C GLY A 14 -8.73 -41.48 50.13
N ALA A 15 -9.71 -41.94 50.96
CA ALA A 15 -9.54 -43.11 51.86
C ALA A 15 -9.41 -44.46 51.10
N ASP A 16 -10.04 -44.55 49.94
CA ASP A 16 -10.18 -45.77 49.14
C ASP A 16 -9.38 -45.77 47.83
N GLY A 17 -8.61 -44.69 47.59
CA GLY A 17 -7.83 -44.49 46.36
C GLY A 17 -7.39 -43.02 46.18
N TYR A 18 -7.04 -42.69 44.95
CA TYR A 18 -6.71 -41.30 44.57
C TYR A 18 -7.27 -40.95 43.18
N THR A 19 -7.55 -39.68 42.97
CA THR A 19 -7.97 -39.13 41.68
C THR A 19 -6.87 -38.32 41.06
N ILE A 20 -6.59 -38.53 39.80
CA ILE A 20 -5.71 -37.70 38.99
C ILE A 20 -6.60 -36.87 38.09
N ILE A 21 -6.49 -35.55 38.17
CA ILE A 21 -7.15 -34.59 37.28
C ILE A 21 -6.10 -34.04 36.34
N THR A 22 -6.30 -34.29 35.06
CA THR A 22 -5.41 -33.78 34.01
C THR A 22 -6.16 -32.73 33.21
N GLU A 23 -5.68 -31.51 33.24
CA GLU A 23 -6.13 -30.42 32.39
C GLU A 23 -5.15 -30.23 31.24
N THR A 24 -5.63 -30.32 30.00
CA THR A 24 -4.85 -30.10 28.80
C THR A 24 -5.41 -28.88 28.09
N THR A 25 -4.59 -27.84 27.98
CA THR A 25 -4.90 -26.66 27.19
C THR A 25 -4.19 -26.74 25.85
N THR A 26 -4.95 -26.84 24.77
CA THR A 26 -4.41 -26.80 23.40
C THR A 26 -4.72 -25.44 22.79
N THR A 27 -3.71 -24.67 22.43
CA THR A 27 -3.83 -23.39 21.76
C THR A 27 -3.34 -23.51 20.33
N THR A 28 -4.24 -23.29 19.37
CA THR A 28 -3.92 -23.27 17.94
C THR A 28 -3.98 -21.85 17.43
N THR A 29 -2.88 -21.34 16.91
CA THR A 29 -2.79 -20.01 16.29
C THR A 29 -2.66 -20.18 14.78
N THR A 30 -3.62 -19.65 14.02
CA THR A 30 -3.61 -19.65 12.56
C THR A 30 -3.48 -18.20 12.09
N THR A 31 -2.42 -17.91 11.34
CA THR A 31 -2.22 -16.60 10.72
C THR A 31 -2.40 -16.74 9.21
N THR A 32 -3.29 -15.94 8.65
CA THR A 32 -3.57 -15.87 7.22
C THR A 32 -3.17 -14.49 6.70
N VAL A 33 -2.47 -14.45 5.56
CA VAL A 33 -2.13 -13.21 4.86
C VAL A 33 -2.89 -13.19 3.55
N THR A 34 -3.70 -12.17 3.36
CA THR A 34 -4.41 -11.89 2.11
C THR A 34 -3.89 -10.58 1.50
N THR A 35 -4.01 -10.46 0.18
CA THR A 35 -3.67 -9.22 -0.53
C THR A 35 -4.95 -8.56 -1.01
N GLU A 36 -5.14 -7.33 -0.60
CA GLU A 36 -6.25 -6.46 -0.98
C GLU A 36 -5.80 -5.46 -2.04
N ASP A 37 -6.74 -4.98 -2.87
CA ASP A 37 -6.52 -3.94 -3.88
C ASP A 37 -7.39 -2.73 -3.54
N SER A 38 -6.77 -1.57 -3.39
CA SER A 38 -7.46 -0.31 -3.09
C SER A 38 -8.37 0.17 -4.23
N GLY A 39 -8.21 -0.36 -5.44
CA GLY A 39 -8.66 0.33 -6.65
C GLY A 39 -7.87 1.61 -6.92
N ASP A 40 -8.32 2.42 -7.88
CA ASP A 40 -7.69 3.72 -8.15
C ASP A 40 -7.95 4.67 -6.98
N ILE A 41 -6.86 5.16 -6.38
CA ILE A 41 -6.89 6.05 -5.20
C ILE A 41 -6.84 7.53 -5.56
N LEU A 42 -6.66 7.87 -6.84
CA LEU A 42 -6.70 9.27 -7.25
C LEU A 42 -8.14 9.75 -7.27
N ASP A 43 -8.46 10.63 -6.33
CA ASP A 43 -9.69 11.42 -6.34
C ASP A 43 -9.47 12.61 -7.25
N GLY A 44 -10.45 12.90 -8.11
CA GLY A 44 -10.42 14.07 -8.98
C GLY A 44 -10.28 13.75 -10.47
N ASP A 45 -9.77 14.71 -11.21
CA ASP A 45 -9.66 14.65 -12.65
C ASP A 45 -8.31 14.07 -13.10
N ASN A 46 -8.22 12.75 -13.12
CA ASN A 46 -6.99 12.03 -13.52
C ASN A 46 -6.71 12.14 -15.02
N ASN A 47 -7.70 12.54 -15.81
CA ASN A 47 -7.61 12.76 -17.24
C ASN A 47 -7.76 14.26 -17.62
N PHE A 48 -7.74 15.15 -16.65
CA PHE A 48 -7.75 16.60 -16.79
C PHE A 48 -8.92 17.19 -17.60
N VAL A 49 -9.98 16.41 -17.85
CA VAL A 49 -11.15 16.83 -18.67
C VAL A 49 -11.95 17.93 -18.00
N SER A 50 -12.05 17.92 -16.66
CA SER A 50 -12.78 18.91 -15.89
C SER A 50 -12.07 20.26 -15.80
N SER A 51 -10.80 20.34 -16.12
CA SER A 51 -10.04 21.59 -16.17
C SER A 51 -10.70 22.60 -17.10
N THR A 52 -11.11 23.76 -16.59
CA THR A 52 -11.97 24.72 -17.31
C THR A 52 -11.20 25.64 -18.22
N LYS A 53 -9.89 25.74 -18.08
CA LYS A 53 -9.03 26.62 -18.85
C LYS A 53 -7.73 25.95 -19.24
N GLU A 54 -7.23 26.32 -20.42
CA GLU A 54 -5.84 26.11 -20.77
C GLU A 54 -4.97 26.81 -19.71
N GLY A 55 -4.13 26.03 -19.01
CA GLY A 55 -3.30 26.53 -17.92
C GLY A 55 -3.84 26.31 -16.50
N ASP A 56 -5.08 25.87 -16.32
CA ASP A 56 -5.61 25.48 -15.01
C ASP A 56 -5.54 23.95 -14.86
N MET A 57 -4.77 23.50 -13.88
CA MET A 57 -4.86 22.12 -13.37
C MET A 57 -6.00 22.03 -12.38
N ASP A 58 -6.50 20.81 -12.20
CA ASP A 58 -7.41 20.48 -11.11
C ASP A 58 -6.79 20.90 -9.76
N SER A 59 -7.64 21.27 -8.80
CA SER A 59 -7.22 21.73 -7.47
C SER A 59 -6.39 20.71 -6.68
N ASP A 60 -6.49 19.43 -7.05
CA ASP A 60 -5.81 18.32 -6.36
C ASP A 60 -4.32 18.19 -6.76
N TRP A 61 -3.95 18.78 -7.90
CA TRP A 61 -2.57 18.79 -8.34
C TRP A 61 -1.91 20.13 -8.04
N GLY A 62 -0.97 20.11 -7.09
CA GLY A 62 -0.02 21.19 -6.87
C GLY A 62 1.13 21.11 -7.87
N GLY A 63 1.96 22.16 -7.95
CA GLY A 63 3.13 22.14 -8.82
C GLY A 63 4.30 22.91 -8.25
N GLN A 64 5.52 22.44 -8.54
CA GLN A 64 6.75 23.21 -8.37
C GLN A 64 7.40 23.35 -9.74
N GLY A 65 7.66 24.56 -10.14
CA GLY A 65 8.35 24.89 -11.38
C GLY A 65 9.44 25.92 -11.17
N PRO A 66 10.23 26.25 -12.19
CA PRO A 66 11.11 27.39 -12.11
C PRO A 66 10.32 28.63 -11.69
N ALA A 67 10.96 29.55 -10.99
CA ALA A 67 10.43 30.64 -10.15
C ALA A 67 9.32 31.55 -10.74
N ASN A 68 8.78 31.25 -11.90
CA ASN A 68 7.75 32.02 -12.61
C ASN A 68 6.53 31.19 -13.04
N MET A 69 6.38 29.94 -12.57
CA MET A 69 5.16 29.20 -12.86
C MET A 69 4.09 29.52 -11.81
N PRO A 70 2.87 29.90 -12.23
CA PRO A 70 1.77 29.99 -11.31
C PRO A 70 1.52 28.61 -10.66
N SER A 71 1.04 28.62 -9.44
CA SER A 71 0.53 27.43 -8.76
C SER A 71 -0.57 26.82 -9.63
N GLY A 72 -0.32 25.66 -10.19
CA GLY A 72 -1.14 25.01 -11.18
C GLY A 72 -0.35 24.82 -12.49
N GLY A 73 -0.27 23.60 -12.96
CA GLY A 73 0.36 23.29 -14.22
C GLY A 73 -0.52 23.66 -15.41
N ASN A 74 0.05 23.67 -16.59
CA ASN A 74 -0.70 23.92 -17.81
C ASN A 74 -1.45 22.66 -18.24
N CYS A 75 -2.74 22.79 -18.48
CA CYS A 75 -3.52 21.79 -19.18
C CYS A 75 -3.60 22.17 -20.65
N TYR A 76 -3.22 21.26 -21.53
CA TYR A 76 -3.23 21.47 -22.97
C TYR A 76 -4.39 20.75 -23.60
N ALA A 77 -5.22 21.46 -24.39
CA ALA A 77 -6.34 20.86 -25.08
C ALA A 77 -5.88 20.21 -26.40
N LEU A 78 -6.16 18.92 -26.53
CA LEU A 78 -6.04 18.15 -27.78
C LEU A 78 -7.46 17.84 -28.28
N GLY A 79 -7.99 18.71 -29.14
CA GLY A 79 -9.37 18.55 -29.61
C GLY A 79 -10.39 18.85 -28.49
N THR A 80 -11.11 17.82 -28.03
CA THR A 80 -12.07 17.91 -26.91
C THR A 80 -11.50 17.39 -25.60
N ASP A 81 -10.29 16.83 -25.65
CA ASP A 81 -9.61 16.21 -24.53
C ASP A 81 -8.49 17.12 -24.01
N LYS A 82 -8.18 17.02 -22.76
CA LYS A 82 -7.15 17.83 -22.10
C LYS A 82 -6.13 16.91 -21.45
N CYS A 83 -4.89 17.41 -21.40
CA CYS A 83 -3.78 16.72 -20.79
C CYS A 83 -2.88 17.72 -20.09
N ALA A 84 -2.11 17.28 -19.12
CA ALA A 84 -1.12 18.13 -18.46
C ALA A 84 0.14 18.29 -19.33
N GLN A 85 0.74 19.48 -19.29
CA GLN A 85 1.93 19.81 -20.05
C GLN A 85 3.09 20.13 -19.10
N ILE A 86 4.21 19.48 -19.33
CA ILE A 86 5.48 19.84 -18.69
C ILE A 86 6.13 20.99 -19.48
N THR A 87 6.43 22.08 -18.81
CA THR A 87 7.05 23.26 -19.40
C THR A 87 8.35 23.57 -18.68
N GLY A 88 9.32 24.11 -19.43
CA GLY A 88 10.58 24.60 -18.87
C GLY A 88 11.77 23.66 -19.01
N SER A 89 12.89 24.28 -19.39
CA SER A 89 14.19 23.59 -19.59
C SER A 89 15.08 23.60 -18.36
N GLY A 90 14.54 23.98 -17.19
CA GLY A 90 15.32 24.19 -15.98
C GLY A 90 16.11 22.95 -15.52
N ASN A 91 17.23 23.19 -14.87
CA ASN A 91 18.03 22.17 -14.20
C ASN A 91 17.73 22.13 -12.68
N SER A 92 16.50 22.46 -12.28
CA SER A 92 16.11 22.40 -10.88
C SER A 92 16.04 20.93 -10.41
N THR A 93 16.22 20.76 -9.12
CA THR A 93 15.92 19.49 -8.48
C THR A 93 14.45 19.54 -8.07
N SER A 94 13.70 18.47 -8.33
CA SER A 94 12.33 18.35 -7.87
C SER A 94 12.24 18.41 -6.33
N SER A 95 11.07 18.64 -5.79
CA SER A 95 10.84 18.61 -4.34
C SER A 95 11.22 17.26 -3.70
N MET A 96 11.21 16.20 -4.51
CA MET A 96 11.55 14.84 -4.09
C MET A 96 13.01 14.46 -4.40
N GLY A 97 13.83 15.39 -4.85
CA GLY A 97 15.27 15.19 -5.05
C GLY A 97 15.68 14.67 -6.43
N VAL A 98 14.75 14.55 -7.38
CA VAL A 98 15.10 14.18 -8.77
C VAL A 98 15.72 15.38 -9.47
N SER A 99 16.97 15.25 -9.91
CA SER A 99 17.74 16.36 -10.51
C SER A 99 17.54 16.48 -12.02
N GLY A 100 17.72 17.69 -12.54
CA GLY A 100 17.66 17.98 -13.97
C GLY A 100 16.26 18.04 -14.54
N MET A 101 15.27 18.38 -13.70
CA MET A 101 13.86 18.47 -14.04
C MET A 101 13.38 19.91 -14.05
N GLY A 102 12.47 20.25 -14.97
CA GLY A 102 11.95 21.62 -15.12
C GLY A 102 10.67 21.86 -14.35
N THR A 103 9.68 21.03 -14.54
CA THR A 103 8.34 21.18 -13.96
C THR A 103 7.93 19.89 -13.28
N THR A 104 7.20 20.04 -12.19
CA THR A 104 6.71 18.92 -11.36
C THR A 104 5.26 19.16 -10.99
N PHE A 105 4.45 18.16 -11.12
CA PHE A 105 3.07 18.08 -10.65
C PHE A 105 3.03 17.14 -9.48
N ILE A 106 2.43 17.56 -8.37
CA ILE A 106 2.41 16.80 -7.12
C ILE A 106 0.97 16.66 -6.66
N ASN A 107 0.58 15.42 -6.41
CA ASN A 107 -0.65 15.09 -5.69
C ASN A 107 -0.28 14.37 -4.38
N THR A 108 -1.02 14.66 -3.31
CA THR A 108 -0.85 14.03 -2.00
C THR A 108 -2.17 13.41 -1.58
N VAL A 109 -2.19 12.10 -1.50
CA VAL A 109 -3.38 11.31 -1.22
C VAL A 109 -3.28 10.74 0.18
N ASP A 110 -4.30 10.99 1.00
CA ASP A 110 -4.47 10.35 2.30
C ASP A 110 -5.09 8.96 2.09
N ILE A 111 -4.36 7.92 2.47
CA ILE A 111 -4.77 6.53 2.38
C ILE A 111 -4.86 5.86 3.75
N SER A 112 -4.92 6.65 4.82
CA SER A 112 -5.00 6.14 6.19
C SER A 112 -6.22 5.26 6.45
N SER A 113 -7.30 5.46 5.67
CA SER A 113 -8.52 4.65 5.74
C SER A 113 -8.35 3.20 5.24
N LEU A 114 -7.27 2.89 4.53
CA LEU A 114 -6.98 1.53 4.07
C LEU A 114 -6.31 0.67 5.15
N ASP A 115 -5.88 1.28 6.26
CA ASP A 115 -5.27 0.59 7.41
C ASP A 115 -4.09 -0.33 7.02
N ILE A 116 -3.19 0.18 6.20
CA ILE A 116 -2.06 -0.58 5.65
C ILE A 116 -0.95 -0.69 6.70
N GLU A 117 -0.73 -1.87 7.24
CA GLU A 117 0.28 -2.14 8.27
C GLU A 117 1.41 -3.07 7.81
N ASN A 118 1.11 -3.97 6.86
CA ASN A 118 1.97 -5.11 6.56
C ASN A 118 2.66 -5.02 5.19
N GLY A 119 2.84 -3.79 4.70
CA GLY A 119 3.47 -3.55 3.42
C GLY A 119 2.61 -3.90 2.22
N GLY A 120 3.20 -3.83 1.04
CA GLY A 120 2.50 -4.06 -0.21
C GLY A 120 3.26 -3.52 -1.42
N ARG A 121 2.50 -3.11 -2.44
CA ARG A 121 3.03 -2.53 -3.67
C ARG A 121 2.11 -1.42 -4.17
N THR A 122 2.68 -0.26 -4.48
CA THR A 122 1.98 0.74 -5.29
C THR A 122 2.18 0.43 -6.77
N ASN A 123 1.11 0.48 -7.55
CA ASN A 123 1.18 0.39 -9.00
C ASN A 123 0.67 1.69 -9.60
N TYR A 124 1.15 1.99 -10.80
CA TYR A 124 0.66 3.13 -11.57
C TYR A 124 0.52 2.78 -13.04
N THR A 125 -0.39 3.48 -13.71
CA THR A 125 -0.42 3.64 -15.15
C THR A 125 -0.49 5.13 -15.48
N ILE A 126 0.08 5.52 -16.62
CA ILE A 126 0.09 6.91 -17.11
C ILE A 126 0.26 6.92 -18.62
N LYS A 127 -0.47 7.77 -19.31
CA LYS A 127 -0.26 8.04 -20.73
C LYS A 127 0.66 9.23 -20.92
N VAL A 128 1.65 9.10 -21.78
CA VAL A 128 2.67 10.11 -22.05
C VAL A 128 2.84 10.31 -23.53
N ASP A 129 2.84 11.56 -23.98
CA ASP A 129 3.32 11.99 -25.32
C ASP A 129 4.58 12.87 -25.14
N LYS A 130 5.71 12.34 -25.53
CA LYS A 130 7.02 13.00 -25.38
C LYS A 130 7.21 14.25 -26.21
N ARG A 131 6.50 14.38 -27.31
CA ARG A 131 6.63 15.45 -28.28
C ARG A 131 8.01 15.55 -28.95
N ASP A 132 9.10 15.45 -28.18
CA ASP A 132 10.48 15.58 -28.64
C ASP A 132 11.33 14.42 -28.10
N ALA A 133 12.35 14.01 -28.88
CA ALA A 133 13.26 12.94 -28.51
C ALA A 133 14.14 13.25 -27.28
N GLN A 134 14.32 14.52 -26.97
CA GLN A 134 15.15 14.99 -25.86
C GLN A 134 14.35 15.26 -24.58
N ASP A 135 13.03 15.35 -24.70
CA ASP A 135 12.15 15.57 -23.56
C ASP A 135 12.21 14.39 -22.59
N ARG A 136 12.11 14.70 -21.33
CA ARG A 136 12.09 13.70 -20.27
C ARG A 136 10.83 13.83 -19.45
N ILE A 137 10.34 12.69 -19.02
CA ILE A 137 9.23 12.57 -18.08
C ILE A 137 9.53 11.43 -17.11
N TYR A 138 9.14 11.59 -15.87
CA TYR A 138 9.29 10.59 -14.82
C TYR A 138 8.03 10.53 -13.96
N MET A 139 7.82 9.36 -13.34
CA MET A 139 6.91 9.12 -12.25
C MET A 139 7.73 8.90 -10.98
N HIS A 140 7.38 9.61 -9.90
CA HIS A 140 7.98 9.42 -8.60
C HIS A 140 6.89 9.24 -7.56
N ILE A 141 7.00 8.20 -6.72
CA ILE A 141 6.02 7.92 -5.67
C ILE A 141 6.77 7.77 -4.35
N THR A 142 6.29 8.46 -3.34
CA THR A 142 6.76 8.33 -1.96
C THR A 142 5.61 7.93 -1.05
N GLY A 143 5.76 6.80 -0.35
CA GLY A 143 4.86 6.41 0.73
C GLY A 143 5.37 6.88 2.08
N ARG A 144 4.46 7.41 2.90
CA ARG A 144 4.78 7.94 4.22
C ARG A 144 3.90 7.31 5.30
N ASP A 145 4.52 7.15 6.47
CA ASP A 145 3.83 7.01 7.75
C ASP A 145 4.01 8.31 8.53
N GLY A 146 2.95 9.10 8.62
CA GLY A 146 3.00 10.45 9.14
C GLY A 146 4.02 11.34 8.38
N LYS A 147 5.15 11.66 9.02
CA LYS A 147 6.22 12.47 8.42
C LYS A 147 7.40 11.65 7.91
N THR A 148 7.42 10.35 8.14
CA THR A 148 8.53 9.47 7.81
C THR A 148 8.33 8.84 6.43
N ASN A 149 9.31 8.93 5.56
CA ASN A 149 9.28 8.20 4.30
C ASN A 149 9.52 6.72 4.56
N VAL A 150 8.58 5.88 4.15
CA VAL A 150 8.67 4.40 4.21
C VAL A 150 9.32 3.87 2.96
N PHE A 151 8.93 4.39 1.81
CA PHE A 151 9.59 4.12 0.53
C PHE A 151 9.60 5.35 -0.35
N SER A 152 10.45 5.33 -1.36
CA SER A 152 10.52 6.36 -2.40
C SER A 152 11.09 5.72 -3.68
N GLY A 153 10.37 5.82 -4.77
CA GLY A 153 10.76 5.24 -6.05
C GLY A 153 10.59 6.21 -7.21
N THR A 154 11.44 6.07 -8.24
CA THR A 154 11.39 6.91 -9.44
C THR A 154 11.55 6.03 -10.66
N ASP A 155 10.59 6.13 -11.59
CA ASP A 155 10.69 5.57 -12.92
C ASP A 155 10.86 6.67 -13.97
N ILE A 156 11.82 6.51 -14.85
CA ILE A 156 12.01 7.39 -16.00
C ILE A 156 11.20 6.80 -17.15
N LEU A 157 10.10 7.48 -17.50
CA LEU A 157 9.14 6.98 -18.47
C LEU A 157 9.60 7.13 -19.92
N SER A 158 10.72 7.79 -20.14
CA SER A 158 11.14 8.13 -21.48
C SER A 158 12.63 8.23 -21.66
N GLU A 159 13.29 7.19 -22.16
CA GLU A 159 14.73 7.24 -22.40
C GLU A 159 15.15 7.37 -23.87
N SER A 160 14.40 6.92 -24.82
CA SER A 160 14.85 6.99 -26.23
C SER A 160 13.73 6.80 -27.23
N GLY A 161 13.81 7.54 -28.33
CA GLY A 161 12.94 7.43 -29.49
C GLY A 161 11.82 8.46 -29.52
N VAL A 162 11.50 8.91 -30.72
CA VAL A 162 10.34 9.77 -30.97
C VAL A 162 9.12 8.87 -31.06
N ALA A 163 8.32 8.79 -30.00
CA ALA A 163 6.97 8.33 -30.12
C ALA A 163 6.09 9.53 -30.47
N SER A 164 5.37 9.49 -31.55
CA SER A 164 4.33 10.45 -31.85
C SER A 164 3.02 9.94 -31.23
N GLY A 165 2.41 10.76 -30.38
CA GLY A 165 1.17 10.43 -29.68
C GLY A 165 1.38 9.72 -28.34
N PHE A 166 0.29 9.60 -27.59
CA PHE A 166 0.30 9.01 -26.26
C PHE A 166 0.70 7.53 -26.27
N GLN A 167 1.63 7.21 -25.38
CA GLN A 167 2.02 5.84 -25.04
C GLN A 167 1.69 5.59 -23.59
N GLU A 168 1.17 4.41 -23.29
CA GLU A 168 0.90 4.00 -21.91
C GLU A 168 2.16 3.39 -21.28
N TYR A 169 2.44 3.83 -20.06
CA TYR A 169 3.49 3.31 -19.19
C TYR A 169 2.87 2.77 -17.92
N ALA A 170 3.43 1.67 -17.42
CA ALA A 170 3.03 1.06 -16.16
C ALA A 170 4.25 0.69 -15.34
N GLY A 171 4.14 0.81 -14.04
CA GLY A 171 5.19 0.46 -13.10
C GLY A 171 4.68 0.36 -11.68
N GLY A 172 5.58 0.29 -10.72
CA GLY A 172 5.20 0.26 -9.32
C GLY A 172 6.37 -0.01 -8.40
N PHE A 173 6.16 0.25 -7.11
CA PHE A 173 7.18 0.19 -6.07
C PHE A 173 6.69 -0.64 -4.90
N ASP A 174 7.50 -1.63 -4.50
CA ASP A 174 7.23 -2.43 -3.32
C ASP A 174 7.60 -1.66 -2.05
N PHE A 175 6.87 -1.91 -0.97
CA PHE A 175 7.14 -1.32 0.34
C PHE A 175 6.88 -2.33 1.46
N SER A 176 7.44 -2.04 2.63
CA SER A 176 7.23 -2.82 3.84
C SER A 176 6.81 -1.91 4.99
N GLY A 177 5.90 -2.39 5.84
CA GLY A 177 5.37 -1.64 6.97
C GLY A 177 4.21 -0.71 6.61
N THR A 178 3.87 0.15 7.52
CA THR A 178 2.71 1.05 7.49
C THR A 178 2.93 2.22 6.54
N ILE A 179 1.91 2.55 5.74
CA ILE A 179 1.83 3.82 5.02
C ILE A 179 0.44 4.43 5.21
N THR A 180 0.40 5.75 5.43
CA THR A 180 -0.84 6.51 5.62
C THR A 180 -1.05 7.57 4.55
N THR A 181 -0.01 7.87 3.77
CA THR A 181 -0.05 8.92 2.75
C THR A 181 0.82 8.51 1.57
N LEU A 182 0.33 8.77 0.35
CA LEU A 182 1.12 8.72 -0.88
C LEU A 182 1.33 10.13 -1.42
N ILE A 183 2.57 10.43 -1.81
CA ILE A 183 2.93 11.62 -2.57
C ILE A 183 3.31 11.15 -3.96
N ILE A 184 2.55 11.59 -4.95
CA ILE A 184 2.69 11.23 -6.34
C ILE A 184 3.24 12.45 -7.07
N GLU A 185 4.36 12.30 -7.74
CA GLU A 185 5.01 13.37 -8.46
C GLU A 185 5.23 12.94 -9.92
N VAL A 186 4.61 13.65 -10.85
CA VAL A 186 4.89 13.54 -12.28
C VAL A 186 5.71 14.77 -12.68
N GLY A 187 6.87 14.54 -13.25
CA GLY A 187 7.76 15.64 -13.60
C GLY A 187 8.50 15.40 -14.88
N GLY A 188 9.18 16.44 -15.35
CA GLY A 188 9.90 16.32 -16.58
C GLY A 188 10.64 17.57 -17.00
N ARG A 189 11.09 17.52 -18.25
CA ARG A 189 11.86 18.60 -18.85
C ARG A 189 11.51 18.76 -20.32
N ASP A 190 11.17 19.98 -20.69
CA ASP A 190 11.11 20.46 -22.07
C ASP A 190 12.46 21.08 -22.45
N ILE A 191 13.23 20.42 -23.30
CA ILE A 191 14.59 20.87 -23.65
C ILE A 191 14.55 21.93 -24.73
N ASN A 192 13.59 21.87 -25.63
CA ASN A 192 13.54 22.76 -26.80
C ASN A 192 12.63 23.98 -26.62
N LEU A 193 11.93 24.09 -25.48
CA LEU A 193 11.03 25.20 -25.14
C LEU A 193 9.90 25.42 -26.17
N ALA A 194 9.53 24.42 -26.93
CA ALA A 194 8.48 24.54 -27.95
C ALA A 194 7.13 24.02 -27.39
N ILE A 195 6.99 22.73 -27.27
CA ILE A 195 5.85 22.07 -26.63
C ILE A 195 6.46 20.90 -25.85
N GLY A 196 6.49 21.03 -24.53
CA GLY A 196 7.05 19.99 -23.68
C GLY A 196 6.18 18.73 -23.64
N PRO A 197 6.68 17.68 -22.99
CA PRO A 197 5.98 16.41 -22.90
C PRO A 197 4.60 16.60 -22.25
N LEU A 198 3.64 15.83 -22.73
CA LEU A 198 2.27 15.80 -22.23
C LEU A 198 2.06 14.49 -21.46
N PHE A 199 1.21 14.54 -20.45
CA PHE A 199 0.75 13.32 -19.76
C PHE A 199 -0.73 13.41 -19.42
N ASP A 200 -1.36 12.23 -19.28
CA ASP A 200 -2.78 12.07 -19.09
C ASP A 200 -3.12 10.70 -18.49
N ASP A 201 -4.39 10.47 -18.14
CA ASP A 201 -4.93 9.20 -17.69
C ASP A 201 -4.04 8.52 -16.62
N ILE A 202 -3.78 9.21 -15.51
CA ILE A 202 -3.02 8.66 -14.41
C ILE A 202 -3.95 7.80 -13.55
N SER A 203 -3.51 6.60 -13.24
CA SER A 203 -4.16 5.74 -12.25
C SER A 203 -3.12 5.21 -11.27
N ILE A 204 -3.46 5.21 -10.00
CA ILE A 204 -2.62 4.68 -8.92
C ILE A 204 -3.47 3.75 -8.08
N ASN A 205 -2.99 2.53 -7.86
CA ASN A 205 -3.58 1.62 -6.88
C ASN A 205 -2.53 1.05 -5.93
N VAL A 206 -3.00 0.61 -4.77
CA VAL A 206 -2.17 -0.03 -3.75
C VAL A 206 -2.65 -1.45 -3.54
N LEU A 207 -1.77 -2.41 -3.77
CA LEU A 207 -1.93 -3.78 -3.32
C LEU A 207 -1.30 -3.90 -1.94
N TYR A 208 -2.06 -4.29 -0.92
CA TYR A 208 -1.57 -4.33 0.46
C TYR A 208 -1.95 -5.62 1.17
N ASN A 209 -1.14 -5.99 2.15
CA ASN A 209 -1.30 -7.23 2.87
C ASN A 209 -2.14 -7.01 4.14
N VAL A 210 -3.21 -7.78 4.25
CA VAL A 210 -4.02 -7.90 5.46
C VAL A 210 -3.65 -9.19 6.17
N VAL A 211 -3.31 -9.09 7.44
CA VAL A 211 -2.92 -10.23 8.28
C VAL A 211 -4.02 -10.48 9.30
N GLU A 212 -4.65 -11.64 9.18
CA GLU A 212 -5.65 -12.11 10.13
C GLU A 212 -5.03 -13.21 11.00
N THR A 213 -5.21 -13.10 12.32
CA THR A 213 -4.74 -14.12 13.26
C THR A 213 -5.92 -14.64 14.07
N ILE A 214 -6.17 -15.94 13.98
CA ILE A 214 -7.20 -16.64 14.75
C ILE A 214 -6.51 -17.51 15.78
N VAL A 215 -6.88 -17.32 17.04
CA VAL A 215 -6.41 -18.15 18.16
C VAL A 215 -7.58 -18.98 18.67
N ASN A 216 -7.48 -20.30 18.50
CA ASN A 216 -8.42 -21.25 19.06
C ASN A 216 -7.79 -21.90 20.29
N GLN A 217 -8.49 -21.90 21.40
CA GLN A 217 -8.06 -22.55 22.63
C GLN A 217 -9.08 -23.59 23.04
N THR A 218 -8.63 -24.83 23.23
CA THR A 218 -9.44 -25.93 23.73
C THR A 218 -8.85 -26.38 25.06
N ILE A 219 -9.65 -26.38 26.12
CA ILE A 219 -9.31 -26.90 27.43
C ILE A 219 -10.06 -28.18 27.65
N THR A 220 -9.34 -29.27 27.85
CA THR A 220 -9.93 -30.62 28.14
C THR A 220 -9.54 -31.07 29.53
N THR A 221 -10.53 -31.34 30.37
CA THR A 221 -10.28 -31.85 31.72
C THR A 221 -10.69 -33.35 31.78
N VAL A 222 -9.74 -34.16 32.18
CA VAL A 222 -9.91 -35.60 32.33
C VAL A 222 -9.69 -35.98 33.80
N GLU A 223 -10.66 -36.68 34.39
CA GLU A 223 -10.56 -37.23 35.70
C GLU A 223 -10.30 -38.77 35.63
N MET A 224 -9.26 -39.21 36.30
CA MET A 224 -8.94 -40.64 36.43
C MET A 224 -8.90 -41.04 37.89
N TRP A 225 -9.86 -41.87 38.29
CA TRP A 225 -9.88 -42.43 39.62
C TRP A 225 -9.10 -43.75 39.68
N VAL A 226 -8.23 -43.91 40.68
CA VAL A 226 -7.43 -45.13 40.91
C VAL A 226 -7.73 -45.70 42.30
N ALA A 227 -8.39 -46.86 42.34
CA ALA A 227 -8.68 -47.54 43.57
C ALA A 227 -7.42 -48.14 44.21
N MET A 228 -7.40 -48.32 45.54
CA MET A 228 -6.30 -48.97 46.26
C MET A 228 -6.05 -50.41 45.77
N GLY A 229 -6.97 -51.04 45.04
CA GLY A 229 -6.83 -52.38 44.43
C GLY A 229 -6.26 -52.38 43.01
N GLY A 230 -5.94 -51.22 42.44
CA GLY A 230 -5.34 -51.08 41.11
C GLY A 230 -6.30 -51.00 39.93
N SER A 231 -7.66 -50.91 40.19
CA SER A 231 -8.60 -50.59 39.15
C SER A 231 -8.60 -49.08 38.83
N THR A 232 -8.76 -48.72 37.57
CA THR A 232 -8.83 -47.33 37.10
C THR A 232 -10.13 -47.07 36.36
N GLU A 233 -10.70 -45.90 36.57
CA GLU A 233 -11.84 -45.36 35.79
C GLU A 233 -11.44 -44.00 35.30
N THR A 234 -11.74 -43.69 34.03
CA THR A 234 -11.34 -42.41 33.39
C THR A 234 -12.57 -41.80 32.74
N GLU A 235 -12.80 -40.55 33.01
CA GLU A 235 -13.91 -39.75 32.44
C GLU A 235 -13.39 -38.40 31.93
N VAL A 236 -13.90 -37.92 30.78
CA VAL A 236 -13.73 -36.55 30.34
C VAL A 236 -14.86 -35.74 30.97
N ILE A 237 -14.50 -34.87 31.91
CA ILE A 237 -15.48 -34.12 32.71
C ILE A 237 -15.81 -32.76 32.17
N ASP A 238 -14.92 -32.15 31.36
CA ASP A 238 -15.16 -30.85 30.77
C ASP A 238 -14.36 -30.64 29.47
N ILE A 239 -14.96 -29.90 28.51
CA ILE A 239 -14.30 -29.39 27.30
C ILE A 239 -14.80 -27.96 27.11
N VAL A 240 -13.88 -27.01 27.16
CA VAL A 240 -14.15 -25.60 26.92
C VAL A 240 -13.39 -25.13 25.67
N GLU A 241 -14.12 -24.53 24.74
CA GLU A 241 -13.55 -23.93 23.53
C GLU A 241 -13.66 -22.41 23.57
N ASN A 242 -12.56 -21.73 23.36
CA ASN A 242 -12.49 -20.27 23.25
C ASN A 242 -11.87 -19.89 21.89
N ILE A 243 -12.49 -18.95 21.18
CA ILE A 243 -12.00 -18.42 19.90
C ILE A 243 -11.70 -16.94 20.08
N PHE A 244 -10.49 -16.52 19.73
CA PHE A 244 -10.04 -15.14 19.75
C PHE A 244 -9.59 -14.77 18.35
N GLU A 245 -10.17 -13.70 17.79
CA GLU A 245 -9.81 -13.14 16.48
C GLU A 245 -9.05 -11.83 16.70
N HIS A 246 -7.92 -11.67 16.02
CA HIS A 246 -7.16 -10.43 15.95
C HIS A 246 -6.91 -10.09 14.48
N ASN A 247 -7.35 -8.90 14.08
CA ASN A 247 -7.10 -8.30 12.77
C ASN A 247 -5.88 -7.39 12.87
#